data_1391e240520163f0c5940555b7583017
#
_entry.id   1391e240520163f0c5940555b7583017
#
_cell.length_a   1.000
_cell.length_b   1.000
_cell.length_c   1.000
_cell.angle_alpha   90.00
_cell.angle_beta   90.00
_cell.angle_gamma   90.00
#
_symmetry.space_group_name_H-M   'P 1'
#
loop_
_entity.id
_entity.type
_entity.pdbx_description
1 polymer ?
#
loop_
_entity_poly.entity_id
_entity_poly.type
_entity_poly.pdbx_seq_one_letter_code
_entity_poly.pdbx_strand_id
1 'polypeptide(L)'
;RQERNRRMSDAPNPSSQVKYKRVLLKISGEALMGDQGYGLHPPTVARIAAEVKTVHDLGVEICMVIGGGNIFRGLQGSAQGMERTTADYMGMLATVMNALAMQAALEALRIHTRVISAIPMDQVCEPYIRRRAVRHLEKKRVCIFAAGTGNPFFTTDTAGALRAVEMGCEAIFKGTKVDGIYDKDPKKFDDAKRYDTITYDEALIKNLKVMDASALALARDNDLPIIVFSLDEPGGFVGILRGEGRSTLVHG
;
A
#
# COMPACT_ATOMS: atom_id res chain seq x y z
N ARG A 1 -45.87 -20.01 -22.75
CA ARG A 1 -45.40 -18.62 -22.39
C ARG A 1 -44.65 -18.55 -21.03
N GLN A 2 -44.25 -19.69 -20.42
CA GLN A 2 -43.58 -19.75 -19.11
C GLN A 2 -42.10 -20.26 -19.12
N GLU A 3 -41.53 -20.55 -20.30
CA GLU A 3 -40.15 -21.10 -20.37
C GLU A 3 -39.04 -20.11 -20.82
N ARG A 4 -39.34 -18.82 -20.97
CA ARG A 4 -38.38 -17.81 -21.44
C ARG A 4 -37.70 -16.97 -20.35
N ASN A 5 -37.98 -17.18 -19.05
CA ASN A 5 -37.49 -16.34 -17.96
C ASN A 5 -36.45 -17.03 -17.03
N ARG A 6 -35.83 -18.14 -17.46
CA ARG A 6 -34.90 -18.90 -16.60
C ARG A 6 -33.44 -18.91 -17.08
N ARG A 7 -33.01 -18.00 -17.95
CA ARG A 7 -31.60 -17.96 -18.45
C ARG A 7 -30.92 -16.60 -18.36
N MET A 8 -31.18 -15.81 -17.31
CA MET A 8 -30.48 -14.54 -17.09
C MET A 8 -30.00 -14.37 -15.63
N SER A 9 -29.45 -15.39 -14.98
CA SER A 9 -28.95 -15.26 -13.61
C SER A 9 -27.65 -16.01 -13.29
N ASP A 10 -26.88 -16.47 -14.27
CA ASP A 10 -25.61 -17.19 -14.04
C ASP A 10 -24.38 -16.49 -14.66
N ALA A 11 -24.35 -15.17 -14.70
CA ALA A 11 -23.10 -14.47 -14.79
C ALA A 11 -22.45 -14.48 -13.39
N PRO A 12 -21.24 -15.04 -13.22
CA PRO A 12 -20.58 -15.04 -11.90
C PRO A 12 -20.45 -13.60 -11.43
N ASN A 13 -20.93 -13.33 -10.21
CA ASN A 13 -20.81 -12.03 -9.57
C ASN A 13 -19.31 -11.66 -9.55
N PRO A 14 -18.87 -10.53 -10.14
CA PRO A 14 -17.46 -10.16 -10.19
C PRO A 14 -16.77 -10.15 -8.81
N SER A 15 -17.55 -9.95 -7.73
CA SER A 15 -17.05 -9.97 -6.35
C SER A 15 -16.76 -11.39 -5.83
N SER A 16 -17.22 -12.45 -6.50
CA SER A 16 -16.93 -13.84 -6.09
C SER A 16 -15.54 -14.34 -6.49
N GLN A 17 -14.75 -13.52 -7.20
CA GLN A 17 -13.43 -13.88 -7.71
C GLN A 17 -12.26 -13.24 -6.94
N VAL A 18 -12.51 -12.42 -5.91
CA VAL A 18 -11.43 -11.80 -5.12
C VAL A 18 -11.29 -12.46 -3.75
N LYS A 19 -10.04 -12.77 -3.40
CA LYS A 19 -9.70 -13.47 -2.15
C LYS A 19 -9.89 -12.60 -0.90
N TYR A 20 -9.76 -11.28 -1.04
CA TYR A 20 -9.74 -10.34 0.09
C TYR A 20 -10.82 -9.27 -0.06
N LYS A 21 -11.51 -8.95 1.03
CA LYS A 21 -12.56 -7.92 1.09
C LYS A 21 -12.04 -6.55 1.49
N ARG A 22 -11.04 -6.51 2.37
CA ARG A 22 -10.39 -5.28 2.84
C ARG A 22 -8.89 -5.47 2.86
N VAL A 23 -8.18 -4.58 2.18
CA VAL A 23 -6.72 -4.66 2.02
C VAL A 23 -6.05 -3.32 2.31
N LEU A 24 -4.77 -3.38 2.67
CA LEU A 24 -3.93 -2.20 2.70
C LEU A 24 -2.89 -2.29 1.57
N LEU A 25 -2.90 -1.30 0.68
CA LEU A 25 -1.87 -1.11 -0.34
C LEU A 25 -0.79 -0.18 0.22
N LYS A 26 0.42 -0.70 0.39
CA LYS A 26 1.60 0.10 0.76
C LYS A 26 2.50 0.30 -0.45
N ILE A 27 2.83 1.53 -0.74
CA ILE A 27 3.78 1.90 -1.80
C ILE A 27 4.84 2.85 -1.29
N SER A 28 6.06 2.76 -1.84
CA SER A 28 7.10 3.73 -1.54
C SER A 28 6.83 5.05 -2.26
N GLY A 29 7.24 6.18 -1.68
CA GLY A 29 7.16 7.46 -2.38
C GLY A 29 7.92 7.46 -3.71
N GLU A 30 9.01 6.71 -3.79
CA GLU A 30 9.80 6.56 -5.01
C GLU A 30 9.01 5.97 -6.19
N ALA A 31 7.95 5.21 -5.92
CA ALA A 31 7.06 4.71 -6.97
C ALA A 31 6.28 5.84 -7.68
N LEU A 32 6.17 7.02 -7.06
CA LEU A 32 5.48 8.17 -7.62
C LEU A 32 6.36 9.08 -8.48
N MET A 33 7.68 8.85 -8.50
CA MET A 33 8.63 9.69 -9.23
C MET A 33 8.62 9.43 -10.75
N GLY A 34 8.16 8.26 -11.19
CA GLY A 34 8.47 7.80 -12.54
C GLY A 34 9.99 7.73 -12.75
N ASP A 35 10.47 8.26 -13.86
CA ASP A 35 11.90 8.32 -14.21
C ASP A 35 12.61 9.61 -13.75
N GLN A 36 11.92 10.51 -13.01
CA GLN A 36 12.43 11.83 -12.63
C GLN A 36 13.34 11.77 -11.43
N GLY A 37 13.65 10.85 -10.74
CA GLY A 37 14.57 10.79 -9.58
C GLY A 37 14.19 11.65 -8.36
N TYR A 38 13.17 12.53 -8.43
CA TYR A 38 12.64 13.38 -7.36
C TYR A 38 11.19 13.83 -7.64
N GLY A 39 10.42 14.04 -6.57
CA GLY A 39 9.10 14.66 -6.64
C GLY A 39 7.99 13.72 -7.12
N LEU A 40 6.99 14.28 -7.73
CA LEU A 40 5.80 13.61 -8.24
C LEU A 40 5.78 13.62 -9.76
N HIS A 41 5.56 12.47 -10.37
CA HIS A 41 5.33 12.35 -11.82
C HIS A 41 3.84 12.10 -12.07
N PRO A 42 3.07 13.11 -12.54
CA PRO A 42 1.62 13.01 -12.66
C PRO A 42 1.13 11.80 -13.46
N PRO A 43 1.76 11.42 -14.61
CA PRO A 43 1.34 10.22 -15.33
C PRO A 43 1.48 8.93 -14.51
N THR A 44 2.53 8.80 -13.71
CA THR A 44 2.75 7.64 -12.82
C THR A 44 1.70 7.60 -11.71
N VAL A 45 1.40 8.75 -11.09
CA VAL A 45 0.35 8.86 -10.08
C VAL A 45 -1.01 8.46 -10.66
N ALA A 46 -1.34 8.93 -11.87
CA ALA A 46 -2.58 8.60 -12.57
C ALA A 46 -2.66 7.09 -12.91
N ARG A 47 -1.54 6.48 -13.33
CA ARG A 47 -1.47 5.03 -13.59
C ARG A 47 -1.74 4.22 -12.32
N ILE A 48 -1.12 4.57 -11.20
CA ILE A 48 -1.35 3.87 -9.92
C ILE A 48 -2.80 4.07 -9.45
N ALA A 49 -3.35 5.28 -9.61
CA ALA A 49 -4.76 5.53 -9.30
C ALA A 49 -5.71 4.66 -10.15
N ALA A 50 -5.39 4.43 -11.42
CA ALA A 50 -6.16 3.53 -12.29
C ALA A 50 -6.10 2.07 -11.82
N GLU A 51 -4.93 1.57 -11.36
CA GLU A 51 -4.79 0.25 -10.74
C GLU A 51 -5.66 0.12 -9.49
N VAL A 52 -5.63 1.14 -8.61
CA VAL A 52 -6.49 1.19 -7.41
C VAL A 52 -7.97 1.18 -7.80
N LYS A 53 -8.35 1.94 -8.83
CA LYS A 53 -9.72 1.95 -9.34
C LYS A 53 -10.19 0.57 -9.78
N THR A 54 -9.37 -0.18 -10.50
CA THR A 54 -9.73 -1.53 -10.98
C THR A 54 -10.08 -2.46 -9.82
N VAL A 55 -9.32 -2.38 -8.71
CA VAL A 55 -9.58 -3.16 -7.50
C VAL A 55 -10.80 -2.64 -6.74
N HIS A 56 -10.95 -1.32 -6.63
CA HIS A 56 -12.11 -0.69 -5.99
C HIS A 56 -13.43 -1.07 -6.68
N ASP A 57 -13.44 -1.11 -8.02
CA ASP A 57 -14.64 -1.47 -8.81
C ASP A 57 -15.08 -2.93 -8.60
N LEU A 58 -14.21 -3.80 -8.07
CA LEU A 58 -14.55 -5.15 -7.61
C LEU A 58 -15.22 -5.17 -6.22
N GLY A 59 -15.40 -4.02 -5.58
CA GLY A 59 -16.02 -3.88 -4.26
C GLY A 59 -15.06 -4.07 -3.08
N VAL A 60 -13.76 -4.17 -3.33
CA VAL A 60 -12.72 -4.27 -2.28
C VAL A 60 -12.61 -2.95 -1.54
N GLU A 61 -12.53 -2.99 -0.23
CA GLU A 61 -12.26 -1.84 0.63
C GLU A 61 -10.75 -1.61 0.71
N ILE A 62 -10.30 -0.41 0.33
CA ILE A 62 -8.87 -0.13 0.15
C ILE A 62 -8.38 0.92 1.14
N CYS A 63 -7.42 0.52 1.95
CA CYS A 63 -6.53 1.39 2.70
C CYS A 63 -5.24 1.60 1.90
N MET A 64 -4.65 2.79 1.97
CA MET A 64 -3.36 3.07 1.35
C MET A 64 -2.41 3.72 2.35
N VAL A 65 -1.14 3.37 2.26
CA VAL A 65 -0.03 4.08 2.90
C VAL A 65 1.04 4.35 1.85
N ILE A 66 1.42 5.62 1.69
CA ILE A 66 2.39 6.05 0.69
C ILE A 66 3.58 6.67 1.43
N GLY A 67 4.80 6.20 1.13
CA GLY A 67 6.03 6.75 1.67
C GLY A 67 6.33 8.15 1.15
N GLY A 68 7.25 8.87 1.81
CA GLY A 68 7.65 10.24 1.46
C GLY A 68 9.01 10.36 0.77
N GLY A 69 9.67 9.25 0.47
CA GLY A 69 11.06 9.22 0.04
C GLY A 69 11.39 9.86 -1.32
N ASN A 70 10.38 10.14 -2.13
CA ASN A 70 10.50 10.93 -3.37
C ASN A 70 10.64 12.44 -3.11
N ILE A 71 10.23 12.92 -1.94
CA ILE A 71 10.25 14.34 -1.56
C ILE A 71 11.30 14.58 -0.50
N PHE A 72 11.31 13.77 0.56
CA PHE A 72 12.24 13.93 1.66
C PHE A 72 12.53 12.59 2.34
N ARG A 73 13.81 12.34 2.67
CA ARG A 73 14.27 11.16 3.41
C ARG A 73 14.91 11.57 4.73
N GLY A 74 14.29 11.24 5.86
CA GLY A 74 14.74 11.61 7.18
C GLY A 74 16.16 11.13 7.51
N LEU A 75 16.52 9.91 7.11
CA LEU A 75 17.89 9.38 7.28
C LEU A 75 18.96 10.19 6.53
N GLN A 76 18.66 10.67 5.32
CA GLN A 76 19.57 11.51 4.55
C GLN A 76 19.68 12.92 5.15
N GLY A 77 18.56 13.49 5.61
CA GLY A 77 18.57 14.76 6.32
C GLY A 77 19.40 14.69 7.61
N SER A 78 19.26 13.64 8.39
CA SER A 78 20.03 13.40 9.60
C SER A 78 21.53 13.23 9.31
N ALA A 79 21.89 12.54 8.23
CA ALA A 79 23.28 12.41 7.78
C ALA A 79 23.91 13.75 7.36
N GLN A 80 23.11 14.76 7.02
CA GLN A 80 23.54 16.11 6.71
C GLN A 80 23.56 17.06 7.92
N GLY A 81 23.45 16.52 9.14
CA GLY A 81 23.53 17.28 10.39
C GLY A 81 22.20 17.78 10.94
N MET A 82 21.07 17.41 10.32
CA MET A 82 19.74 17.70 10.86
C MET A 82 19.42 16.73 12.01
N GLU A 83 18.75 17.23 13.04
CA GLU A 83 18.25 16.36 14.12
C GLU A 83 17.28 15.32 13.57
N ARG A 84 17.45 14.06 13.97
CA ARG A 84 16.68 12.93 13.46
C ARG A 84 15.16 13.11 13.60
N THR A 85 14.71 13.59 14.75
CA THR A 85 13.29 13.83 15.03
C THR A 85 12.69 14.84 14.05
N THR A 86 13.39 15.95 13.81
CA THR A 86 12.98 16.98 12.84
C THR A 86 12.94 16.41 11.43
N ALA A 87 13.96 15.66 11.04
CA ALA A 87 14.03 15.01 9.74
C ALA A 87 12.89 14.01 9.52
N ASP A 88 12.53 13.24 10.54
CA ASP A 88 11.41 12.30 10.47
C ASP A 88 10.06 13.01 10.33
N TYR A 89 9.84 14.16 11.04
CA TYR A 89 8.65 14.99 10.83
C TYR A 89 8.56 15.55 9.41
N MET A 90 9.67 15.99 8.82
CA MET A 90 9.68 16.42 7.41
C MET A 90 9.32 15.26 6.48
N GLY A 91 9.80 14.06 6.75
CA GLY A 91 9.39 12.85 6.03
C GLY A 91 7.90 12.53 6.17
N MET A 92 7.33 12.73 7.37
CA MET A 92 5.88 12.58 7.58
C MET A 92 5.08 13.61 6.76
N LEU A 93 5.50 14.87 6.72
CA LEU A 93 4.85 15.91 5.88
C LEU A 93 4.96 15.56 4.38
N ALA A 94 6.08 15.00 3.96
CA ALA A 94 6.24 14.52 2.57
C ALA A 94 5.21 13.43 2.22
N THR A 95 4.87 12.54 3.15
CA THR A 95 3.80 11.56 2.93
C THR A 95 2.43 12.20 2.75
N VAL A 96 2.16 13.31 3.43
CA VAL A 96 0.90 14.06 3.29
C VAL A 96 0.79 14.64 1.88
N MET A 97 1.87 15.22 1.33
CA MET A 97 1.88 15.71 -0.04
C MET A 97 1.57 14.60 -1.04
N ASN A 98 2.18 13.43 -0.89
CA ASN A 98 1.92 12.28 -1.75
C ASN A 98 0.48 11.78 -1.62
N ALA A 99 -0.07 11.74 -0.41
CA ALA A 99 -1.45 11.34 -0.15
C ALA A 99 -2.47 12.29 -0.82
N LEU A 100 -2.24 13.60 -0.76
CA LEU A 100 -3.08 14.60 -1.43
C LEU A 100 -3.02 14.46 -2.96
N ALA A 101 -1.84 14.22 -3.52
CA ALA A 101 -1.69 13.99 -4.95
C ALA A 101 -2.43 12.74 -5.42
N MET A 102 -2.34 11.65 -4.66
CA MET A 102 -3.08 10.41 -4.93
C MET A 102 -4.59 10.60 -4.75
N GLN A 103 -5.03 11.33 -3.73
CA GLN A 103 -6.44 11.69 -3.56
C GLN A 103 -6.97 12.41 -4.79
N ALA A 104 -6.27 13.45 -5.27
CA ALA A 104 -6.67 14.19 -6.45
C ALA A 104 -6.80 13.29 -7.69
N ALA A 105 -5.85 12.36 -7.90
CA ALA A 105 -5.89 11.42 -9.01
C ALA A 105 -7.06 10.41 -8.90
N LEU A 106 -7.36 9.90 -7.71
CA LEU A 106 -8.48 8.99 -7.48
C LEU A 106 -9.83 9.71 -7.64
N GLU A 107 -9.96 10.94 -7.13
CA GLU A 107 -11.17 11.73 -7.27
C GLU A 107 -11.44 12.16 -8.71
N ALA A 108 -10.39 12.40 -9.53
CA ALA A 108 -10.52 12.56 -10.97
C ALA A 108 -11.12 11.33 -11.67
N LEU A 109 -10.90 10.15 -11.11
CA LEU A 109 -11.53 8.88 -11.53
C LEU A 109 -12.89 8.61 -10.86
N ARG A 110 -13.45 9.62 -10.16
CA ARG A 110 -14.73 9.55 -9.42
C ARG A 110 -14.73 8.56 -8.24
N ILE A 111 -13.59 8.29 -7.65
CA ILE A 111 -13.47 7.50 -6.45
C ILE A 111 -13.43 8.43 -5.24
N HIS A 112 -14.44 8.34 -4.38
CA HIS A 112 -14.44 9.08 -3.13
C HIS A 112 -13.28 8.66 -2.25
N THR A 113 -12.40 9.59 -1.91
CA THR A 113 -11.16 9.33 -1.18
C THR A 113 -11.07 10.21 0.05
N ARG A 114 -10.44 9.72 1.12
CA ARG A 114 -10.15 10.50 2.34
C ARG A 114 -8.68 10.34 2.70
N VAL A 115 -7.99 11.47 2.83
CA VAL A 115 -6.67 11.53 3.44
C VAL A 115 -6.87 11.70 4.94
N ILE A 116 -6.23 10.84 5.72
CA ILE A 116 -6.37 10.76 7.18
C ILE A 116 -4.97 10.82 7.77
N SER A 117 -4.65 11.89 8.49
CA SER A 117 -3.31 12.14 9.01
C SER A 117 -3.17 11.73 10.47
N ALA A 118 -2.03 11.11 10.78
CA ALA A 118 -1.65 10.82 12.17
C ALA A 118 -1.25 12.09 12.94
N ILE A 119 -0.83 13.15 12.23
CA ILE A 119 -0.58 14.48 12.80
C ILE A 119 -1.80 15.36 12.50
N PRO A 120 -2.45 15.99 13.49
CA PRO A 120 -3.57 16.86 13.25
C PRO A 120 -3.20 18.05 12.35
N MET A 121 -3.95 18.23 11.26
CA MET A 121 -3.83 19.34 10.32
C MET A 121 -5.18 19.57 9.62
N ASP A 122 -6.17 19.95 10.39
CA ASP A 122 -7.59 19.95 10.03
C ASP A 122 -7.93 20.78 8.78
N GLN A 123 -7.11 21.79 8.45
CA GLN A 123 -7.28 22.60 7.23
C GLN A 123 -6.85 21.84 5.95
N VAL A 124 -6.11 20.74 6.09
CA VAL A 124 -5.52 20.01 4.96
C VAL A 124 -6.18 18.65 4.74
N CYS A 125 -6.40 17.90 5.85
CA CYS A 125 -6.94 16.54 5.81
C CYS A 125 -7.57 16.16 7.16
N GLU A 126 -8.28 15.03 7.19
CA GLU A 126 -8.92 14.56 8.42
C GLU A 126 -7.91 14.07 9.45
N PRO A 127 -8.08 14.38 10.75
CA PRO A 127 -7.31 13.75 11.81
C PRO A 127 -7.67 12.27 11.93
N TYR A 128 -6.68 11.43 12.29
CA TYR A 128 -6.92 10.01 12.46
C TYR A 128 -7.81 9.71 13.66
N ILE A 129 -8.98 9.17 13.37
CA ILE A 129 -9.91 8.59 14.33
C ILE A 129 -10.34 7.24 13.78
N ARG A 130 -9.94 6.13 14.43
CA ARG A 130 -10.15 4.78 13.96
C ARG A 130 -11.58 4.50 13.48
N ARG A 131 -12.58 4.82 14.32
CA ARG A 131 -14.00 4.56 13.98
C ARG A 131 -14.47 5.35 12.75
N ARG A 132 -13.96 6.56 12.55
CA ARG A 132 -14.27 7.37 11.37
C ARG A 132 -13.66 6.76 10.10
N ALA A 133 -12.41 6.32 10.18
CA ALA A 133 -11.74 5.64 9.06
C ALA A 133 -12.46 4.35 8.66
N VAL A 134 -12.84 3.50 9.63
CA VAL A 134 -13.64 2.29 9.36
C VAL A 134 -14.96 2.66 8.66
N ARG A 135 -15.64 3.71 9.13
CA ARG A 135 -16.90 4.16 8.51
C ARG A 135 -16.71 4.66 7.08
N HIS A 136 -15.56 5.24 6.74
CA HIS A 136 -15.26 5.60 5.36
C HIS A 136 -15.11 4.34 4.48
N LEU A 137 -14.40 3.32 4.95
CA LEU A 137 -14.23 2.05 4.22
C LEU A 137 -15.59 1.36 3.97
N GLU A 138 -16.45 1.27 4.99
CA GLU A 138 -17.80 0.73 4.87
C GLU A 138 -18.64 1.47 3.84
N LYS A 139 -18.41 2.77 3.65
CA LYS A 139 -19.03 3.60 2.61
C LYS A 139 -18.31 3.51 1.26
N LYS A 140 -17.42 2.52 1.08
CA LYS A 140 -16.66 2.30 -0.15
C LYS A 140 -15.81 3.50 -0.57
N ARG A 141 -15.28 4.24 0.41
CA ARG A 141 -14.29 5.30 0.19
C ARG A 141 -12.89 4.71 0.32
N VAL A 142 -11.96 5.13 -0.50
CA VAL A 142 -10.54 4.82 -0.31
C VAL A 142 -10.01 5.69 0.81
N CYS A 143 -9.31 5.09 1.78
CA CYS A 143 -8.64 5.80 2.87
C CYS A 143 -7.14 5.81 2.67
N ILE A 144 -6.52 6.98 2.58
CA ILE A 144 -5.07 7.15 2.49
C ILE A 144 -4.57 7.64 3.84
N PHE A 145 -3.81 6.82 4.54
CA PHE A 145 -3.23 7.17 5.83
C PHE A 145 -1.89 7.87 5.62
N ALA A 146 -1.79 9.11 6.09
CA ALA A 146 -0.65 9.99 5.95
C ALA A 146 0.03 10.30 7.29
N ALA A 147 1.20 10.91 7.25
CA ALA A 147 2.06 11.23 8.40
C ALA A 147 2.54 9.99 9.18
N GLY A 148 2.65 8.83 8.52
CA GLY A 148 3.18 7.61 9.10
C GLY A 148 2.44 7.18 10.36
N THR A 149 3.17 6.89 11.44
CA THR A 149 2.62 6.63 12.78
C THR A 149 2.32 7.91 13.57
N GLY A 150 2.75 9.07 13.08
CA GLY A 150 2.77 10.32 13.83
C GLY A 150 3.95 10.44 14.80
N ASN A 151 4.81 9.44 14.88
CA ASN A 151 5.94 9.38 15.78
C ASN A 151 7.26 9.24 15.00
N PRO A 152 8.33 9.97 15.39
CA PRO A 152 9.66 9.76 14.85
C PRO A 152 10.17 8.33 15.08
N PHE A 153 11.23 7.94 14.38
CA PHE A 153 11.92 6.65 14.43
C PHE A 153 11.19 5.47 13.81
N PHE A 154 9.95 5.62 13.38
CA PHE A 154 9.20 4.60 12.65
C PHE A 154 9.14 4.90 11.16
N THR A 155 9.12 3.85 10.34
CA THR A 155 8.97 3.98 8.90
C THR A 155 7.50 3.92 8.46
N THR A 156 7.24 4.17 7.18
CA THR A 156 5.91 3.97 6.59
C THR A 156 5.54 2.48 6.44
N ASP A 157 6.51 1.56 6.51
CA ASP A 157 6.23 0.12 6.57
C ASP A 157 5.56 -0.23 7.91
N THR A 158 6.11 0.26 9.03
CA THR A 158 5.49 0.13 10.36
C THR A 158 4.11 0.79 10.39
N ALA A 159 3.97 1.99 9.81
CA ALA A 159 2.66 2.65 9.73
C ALA A 159 1.66 1.82 8.92
N GLY A 160 2.08 1.21 7.81
CA GLY A 160 1.25 0.32 7.00
C GLY A 160 0.76 -0.88 7.80
N ALA A 161 1.64 -1.59 8.50
CA ALA A 161 1.26 -2.71 9.34
C ALA A 161 0.28 -2.30 10.46
N LEU A 162 0.58 -1.19 11.16
CA LEU A 162 -0.29 -0.66 12.21
C LEU A 162 -1.70 -0.33 11.69
N ARG A 163 -1.80 0.43 10.60
CA ARG A 163 -3.11 0.78 10.02
C ARG A 163 -3.85 -0.41 9.47
N ALA A 164 -3.16 -1.40 8.89
CA ALA A 164 -3.79 -2.63 8.41
C ALA A 164 -4.45 -3.41 9.55
N VAL A 165 -3.75 -3.58 10.68
CA VAL A 165 -4.30 -4.22 11.89
C VAL A 165 -5.48 -3.44 12.44
N GLU A 166 -5.33 -2.12 12.64
CA GLU A 166 -6.39 -1.26 13.20
C GLU A 166 -7.66 -1.21 12.34
N MET A 167 -7.50 -1.27 11.02
CA MET A 167 -8.62 -1.26 10.07
C MET A 167 -9.23 -2.65 9.86
N GLY A 168 -8.62 -3.71 10.38
CA GLY A 168 -9.05 -5.09 10.15
C GLY A 168 -8.86 -5.50 8.69
N CYS A 169 -7.73 -5.10 8.08
CA CYS A 169 -7.36 -5.58 6.76
C CYS A 169 -6.99 -7.05 6.80
N GLU A 170 -7.32 -7.77 5.75
CA GLU A 170 -7.06 -9.21 5.61
C GLU A 170 -5.66 -9.49 5.04
N ALA A 171 -5.03 -8.49 4.41
CA ALA A 171 -3.66 -8.56 3.91
C ALA A 171 -3.06 -7.17 3.69
N ILE A 172 -1.72 -7.10 3.69
CA ILE A 172 -0.94 -5.98 3.18
C ILE A 172 -0.43 -6.33 1.79
N PHE A 173 -0.70 -5.49 0.82
CA PHE A 173 -0.14 -5.53 -0.52
C PHE A 173 0.99 -4.51 -0.61
N LYS A 174 2.23 -4.99 -0.67
CA LYS A 174 3.40 -4.13 -0.85
C LYS A 174 3.76 -4.04 -2.32
N GLY A 175 3.39 -2.91 -2.92
CA GLY A 175 3.74 -2.58 -4.29
C GLY A 175 5.19 -2.08 -4.41
N THR A 176 6.00 -2.76 -5.21
CA THR A 176 7.42 -2.47 -5.43
C THR A 176 7.76 -2.39 -6.92
N LYS A 177 9.03 -2.16 -7.25
CA LYS A 177 9.57 -2.25 -8.63
C LYS A 177 10.02 -3.67 -9.01
N VAL A 178 9.85 -4.64 -8.11
CA VAL A 178 10.18 -6.06 -8.35
C VAL A 178 8.96 -6.92 -8.01
N ASP A 179 8.86 -8.07 -8.65
CA ASP A 179 7.70 -8.96 -8.62
C ASP A 179 7.68 -9.91 -7.41
N GLY A 180 8.46 -9.62 -6.37
CA GLY A 180 8.49 -10.41 -5.16
C GLY A 180 9.78 -10.23 -4.36
N ILE A 181 10.01 -11.15 -3.42
CA ILE A 181 11.18 -11.22 -2.56
C ILE A 181 12.16 -12.23 -3.16
N TYR A 182 13.43 -11.87 -3.22
CA TYR A 182 14.50 -12.68 -3.76
C TYR A 182 15.56 -12.99 -2.71
N ASP A 183 16.29 -14.08 -2.91
CA ASP A 183 17.44 -14.48 -2.08
C ASP A 183 18.60 -13.49 -2.18
N LYS A 184 18.70 -12.77 -3.28
CA LYS A 184 19.66 -11.70 -3.57
C LYS A 184 19.09 -10.71 -4.59
N ASP A 185 19.74 -9.57 -4.77
CA ASP A 185 19.26 -8.50 -5.64
C ASP A 185 19.15 -8.96 -7.12
N PRO A 186 17.94 -9.10 -7.69
CA PRO A 186 17.77 -9.58 -9.06
C PRO A 186 18.28 -8.61 -10.12
N LYS A 187 18.56 -7.35 -9.74
CA LYS A 187 19.17 -6.36 -10.65
C LYS A 187 20.68 -6.50 -10.76
N LYS A 188 21.29 -7.23 -9.83
CA LYS A 188 22.74 -7.44 -9.77
C LYS A 188 23.15 -8.87 -10.09
N PHE A 189 22.25 -9.82 -9.93
CA PHE A 189 22.52 -11.25 -10.04
C PHE A 189 21.45 -11.92 -10.89
N ASP A 190 21.83 -12.41 -12.06
CA ASP A 190 20.93 -13.09 -13.00
C ASP A 190 20.42 -14.45 -12.46
N ASP A 191 21.11 -15.03 -11.49
CA ASP A 191 20.76 -16.28 -10.81
C ASP A 191 19.96 -16.06 -9.51
N ALA A 192 19.46 -14.84 -9.26
CA ALA A 192 18.60 -14.54 -8.13
C ALA A 192 17.29 -15.35 -8.21
N LYS A 193 16.93 -15.98 -7.10
CA LYS A 193 15.73 -16.82 -7.00
C LYS A 193 14.66 -16.12 -6.19
N ARG A 194 13.48 -15.98 -6.77
CA ARG A 194 12.31 -15.45 -6.09
C ARG A 194 11.72 -16.51 -5.17
N TYR A 195 11.26 -16.09 -4.00
CA TYR A 195 10.42 -16.90 -3.13
C TYR A 195 8.96 -16.77 -3.56
N ASP A 196 8.24 -17.88 -3.73
CA ASP A 196 6.78 -17.84 -3.91
C ASP A 196 6.08 -17.61 -2.56
N THR A 197 6.60 -18.27 -1.52
CA THR A 197 6.18 -18.07 -0.13
C THR A 197 7.40 -18.03 0.78
N ILE A 198 7.29 -17.31 1.91
CA ILE A 198 8.32 -17.26 2.95
C ILE A 198 7.65 -16.94 4.29
N THR A 199 8.18 -17.49 5.39
CA THR A 199 7.67 -17.16 6.72
C THR A 199 8.23 -15.82 7.21
N TYR A 200 7.53 -15.18 8.17
CA TYR A 200 8.05 -13.96 8.82
C TYR A 200 9.41 -14.18 9.45
N ASP A 201 9.59 -15.31 10.15
CA ASP A 201 10.82 -15.64 10.84
C ASP A 201 11.98 -15.87 9.85
N GLU A 202 11.74 -16.57 8.75
CA GLU A 202 12.74 -16.72 7.69
C GLU A 202 13.13 -15.38 7.08
N ALA A 203 12.16 -14.49 6.83
CA ALA A 203 12.43 -13.16 6.30
C ALA A 203 13.29 -12.33 7.27
N LEU A 204 13.02 -12.41 8.57
CA LEU A 204 13.80 -11.76 9.62
C LEU A 204 15.20 -12.35 9.75
N ILE A 205 15.33 -13.68 9.85
CA ILE A 205 16.62 -14.38 10.01
C ILE A 205 17.54 -14.14 8.82
N LYS A 206 16.97 -14.20 7.60
CA LYS A 206 17.72 -13.96 6.35
C LYS A 206 17.93 -12.48 6.06
N ASN A 207 17.43 -11.58 6.92
CA ASN A 207 17.49 -10.12 6.76
C ASN A 207 17.03 -9.65 5.35
N LEU A 208 15.95 -10.23 4.86
CA LEU A 208 15.40 -9.89 3.55
C LEU A 208 14.68 -8.54 3.61
N LYS A 209 14.85 -7.73 2.58
CA LYS A 209 14.26 -6.37 2.50
C LYS A 209 12.77 -6.42 2.13
N VAL A 210 11.98 -7.09 2.94
CA VAL A 210 10.51 -7.12 2.79
C VAL A 210 9.90 -5.82 3.30
N MET A 211 10.04 -5.63 4.60
CA MET A 211 9.65 -4.47 5.39
C MET A 211 10.67 -4.30 6.53
N ASP A 212 10.59 -3.21 7.30
CA ASP A 212 11.39 -3.12 8.50
C ASP A 212 10.97 -4.17 9.57
N ALA A 213 11.87 -4.45 10.50
CA ALA A 213 11.66 -5.48 11.51
C ALA A 213 10.41 -5.24 12.37
N SER A 214 10.12 -3.97 12.68
CA SER A 214 8.93 -3.58 13.46
C SER A 214 7.65 -3.90 12.72
N ALA A 215 7.60 -3.63 11.41
CA ALA A 215 6.45 -3.94 10.56
C ALA A 215 6.24 -5.46 10.43
N LEU A 216 7.32 -6.23 10.22
CA LEU A 216 7.27 -7.69 10.14
C LEU A 216 6.80 -8.31 11.46
N ALA A 217 7.33 -7.85 12.60
CA ALA A 217 6.92 -8.32 13.92
C ALA A 217 5.42 -8.05 14.17
N LEU A 218 4.96 -6.83 13.87
CA LEU A 218 3.55 -6.47 14.05
C LEU A 218 2.62 -7.31 13.14
N ALA A 219 3.01 -7.55 11.89
CA ALA A 219 2.26 -8.38 10.96
C ALA A 219 2.20 -9.84 11.45
N ARG A 220 3.33 -10.40 11.89
CA ARG A 220 3.42 -11.75 12.46
C ARG A 220 2.53 -11.92 13.69
N ASP A 221 2.64 -11.00 14.64
CA ASP A 221 1.91 -11.08 15.91
C ASP A 221 0.38 -10.92 15.75
N ASN A 222 -0.08 -10.51 14.55
CA ASN A 222 -1.50 -10.37 14.20
C ASN A 222 -1.92 -11.27 13.02
N ASP A 223 -1.11 -12.26 12.63
CA ASP A 223 -1.37 -13.18 11.52
C ASP A 223 -1.77 -12.47 10.22
N LEU A 224 -1.18 -11.29 9.95
CA LEU A 224 -1.52 -10.45 8.82
C LEU A 224 -0.57 -10.73 7.64
N PRO A 225 -1.01 -11.43 6.59
CA PRO A 225 -0.14 -11.77 5.46
C PRO A 225 0.31 -10.53 4.69
N ILE A 226 1.56 -10.57 4.20
CA ILE A 226 2.14 -9.53 3.35
C ILE A 226 2.38 -10.12 1.97
N ILE A 227 1.86 -9.46 0.94
CA ILE A 227 2.02 -9.88 -0.45
C ILE A 227 2.87 -8.82 -1.16
N VAL A 228 4.08 -9.22 -1.57
CA VAL A 228 5.01 -8.35 -2.30
C VAL A 228 4.86 -8.60 -3.79
N PHE A 229 4.61 -7.55 -4.56
CA PHE A 229 4.34 -7.64 -6.00
C PHE A 229 4.85 -6.41 -6.75
N SER A 230 4.92 -6.50 -8.09
CA SER A 230 5.30 -5.37 -8.94
C SER A 230 4.12 -4.45 -9.23
N LEU A 231 4.30 -3.14 -9.00
CA LEU A 231 3.37 -2.09 -9.43
C LEU A 231 3.59 -1.65 -10.88
N ASP A 232 4.69 -2.07 -11.50
CA ASP A 232 5.04 -1.65 -12.86
C ASP A 232 4.34 -2.53 -13.92
N GLU A 233 3.83 -3.68 -13.53
CA GLU A 233 3.03 -4.55 -14.39
C GLU A 233 1.58 -4.04 -14.46
N PRO A 234 1.06 -3.68 -15.66
CA PRO A 234 -0.34 -3.29 -15.82
C PRO A 234 -1.29 -4.40 -15.37
N GLY A 235 -2.28 -4.04 -14.54
CA GLY A 235 -3.20 -5.03 -13.95
C GLY A 235 -2.59 -5.89 -12.86
N GLY A 236 -1.37 -5.61 -12.42
CA GLY A 236 -0.66 -6.38 -11.41
C GLY A 236 -1.43 -6.46 -10.10
N PHE A 237 -1.97 -5.35 -9.61
CA PHE A 237 -2.69 -5.33 -8.33
C PHE A 237 -3.98 -6.18 -8.38
N VAL A 238 -4.78 -6.05 -9.42
CA VAL A 238 -6.02 -6.85 -9.56
C VAL A 238 -5.73 -8.33 -9.81
N GLY A 239 -4.68 -8.64 -10.59
CA GLY A 239 -4.26 -10.01 -10.86
C GLY A 239 -3.87 -10.72 -9.57
N ILE A 240 -3.02 -10.10 -8.74
CA ILE A 240 -2.61 -10.69 -7.45
C ILE A 240 -3.80 -10.89 -6.50
N LEU A 241 -4.77 -9.99 -6.47
CA LEU A 241 -6.00 -10.16 -5.69
C LEU A 241 -6.86 -11.35 -6.13
N ARG A 242 -6.75 -11.74 -7.40
CA ARG A 242 -7.40 -12.94 -7.96
C ARG A 242 -6.57 -14.21 -7.79
N GLY A 243 -5.37 -14.11 -7.23
CA GLY A 243 -4.42 -15.22 -7.13
C GLY A 243 -3.66 -15.51 -8.43
N GLU A 244 -3.63 -14.54 -9.34
CA GLU A 244 -2.92 -14.57 -10.62
C GLU A 244 -1.65 -13.73 -10.53
N GLY A 245 -0.68 -13.99 -11.43
CA GLY A 245 0.54 -13.19 -11.51
C GLY A 245 1.63 -13.60 -10.52
N ARG A 246 2.71 -12.81 -10.53
CA ARG A 246 3.92 -13.10 -9.74
C ARG A 246 3.95 -12.25 -8.47
N SER A 247 4.12 -12.92 -7.34
CA SER A 247 4.25 -12.26 -6.03
C SER A 247 5.00 -13.17 -5.06
N THR A 248 5.36 -12.64 -3.92
CA THR A 248 5.79 -13.43 -2.77
C THR A 248 4.80 -13.22 -1.63
N LEU A 249 4.29 -14.31 -1.07
CA LEU A 249 3.46 -14.31 0.13
C LEU A 249 4.35 -14.50 1.36
N VAL A 250 4.29 -13.55 2.30
CA VAL A 250 4.89 -13.66 3.64
C VAL A 250 3.79 -13.99 4.63
N HIS A 251 3.97 -15.05 5.40
CA HIS A 251 2.96 -15.54 6.35
C HIS A 251 3.61 -16.22 7.58
N GLY A 252 2.82 -16.64 8.55
CA GLY A 252 3.24 -17.46 9.69
C GLY A 252 3.36 -18.93 9.35
#